data_f9935170eb72971abc1980e3a8ce7f1d
#
_entry.id   f9935170eb72971abc1980e3a8ce7f1d
#
_cell.length_a   1.000
_cell.length_b   1.000
_cell.length_c   1.000
_cell.angle_alpha   90.00
_cell.angle_beta   90.00
_cell.angle_gamma   90.00
#
_symmetry.space_group_name_H-M   'P 1'
#
loop_
_entity.id
_entity.type
_entity.pdbx_description
1 polymer ?
#
loop_
_entity_poly.entity_id
_entity_poly.type
_entity_poly.pdbx_seq_one_letter_code
_entity_poly.pdbx_strand_id
1 'polypeptide(L)'
;MINILNNPQNAVLWSSLTTITTMILVLITGVYAVLTYRLSKTAEGQLVESTRPNILVSLETSQGGQLMELCLSNAGLSKAENVEARLDRDVYSLINKDKTVNSSGIFSKVVPFMQSGLKIRVALGTTAYIWQDIDRKRHPLIFSVLVKYHSGKTHYQETFKFDLEAQTHQTLLDIDYEDEFARKFPNIFEKRMNELNKEMGKLNAQIALFRAPDK
;
A
#
# COMPACT_ATOMS: atom_id res chain seq x y z
N MET A 1 -12.09 66.51 -34.58
CA MET A 1 -12.07 65.58 -33.44
C MET A 1 -10.73 65.53 -32.66
N ILE A 2 -9.82 66.52 -32.81
CA ILE A 2 -8.44 66.48 -32.27
C ILE A 2 -8.23 67.46 -31.09
N ASN A 3 -9.21 68.33 -30.75
CA ASN A 3 -9.05 69.39 -29.72
C ASN A 3 -9.34 68.97 -28.26
N ILE A 4 -9.76 67.74 -27.99
CA ILE A 4 -10.08 67.27 -26.62
C ILE A 4 -8.83 66.90 -25.85
N LEU A 5 -7.77 66.54 -26.53
CA LEU A 5 -6.53 66.05 -25.88
C LEU A 5 -5.56 67.15 -25.44
N ASN A 6 -5.72 68.37 -25.90
CA ASN A 6 -4.80 69.48 -25.59
C ASN A 6 -5.26 70.37 -24.42
N ASN A 7 -6.30 69.99 -23.69
CA ASN A 7 -6.70 70.77 -22.52
C ASN A 7 -5.85 70.35 -21.32
N PRO A 8 -5.06 71.23 -20.67
CA PRO A 8 -4.17 70.87 -19.54
C PRO A 8 -4.94 70.30 -18.36
N GLN A 9 -6.20 70.57 -18.18
CA GLN A 9 -7.06 70.00 -17.16
C GLN A 9 -7.30 68.49 -17.41
N ASN A 10 -7.43 68.09 -18.65
CA ASN A 10 -7.59 66.67 -19.00
C ASN A 10 -6.29 65.87 -18.77
N ALA A 11 -5.14 66.46 -18.97
CA ALA A 11 -3.84 65.82 -18.70
C ALA A 11 -3.69 65.54 -17.20
N VAL A 12 -4.08 66.39 -16.31
CA VAL A 12 -4.05 66.17 -14.85
C VAL A 12 -5.05 65.09 -14.43
N LEU A 13 -6.23 65.05 -15.02
CA LEU A 13 -7.21 63.99 -14.74
C LEU A 13 -6.72 62.64 -15.20
N TRP A 14 -6.10 62.52 -16.37
CA TRP A 14 -5.53 61.26 -16.85
C TRP A 14 -4.33 60.79 -16.00
N SER A 15 -3.47 61.70 -15.53
CA SER A 15 -2.35 61.34 -14.66
C SER A 15 -2.83 60.88 -13.28
N SER A 16 -3.84 61.52 -12.71
CA SER A 16 -4.40 61.07 -11.41
C SER A 16 -5.11 59.72 -11.54
N LEU A 17 -5.83 59.49 -12.64
CA LEU A 17 -6.50 58.19 -12.88
C LEU A 17 -5.47 57.04 -13.02
N THR A 18 -4.39 57.26 -13.78
CA THR A 18 -3.32 56.28 -13.92
C THR A 18 -2.63 55.97 -12.59
N THR A 19 -2.42 57.02 -11.76
CA THR A 19 -1.83 56.84 -10.41
C THR A 19 -2.72 55.98 -9.50
N ILE A 20 -4.02 56.26 -9.49
CA ILE A 20 -4.99 55.47 -8.70
C ILE A 20 -5.02 54.01 -9.19
N THR A 21 -5.08 53.80 -10.51
CA THR A 21 -5.07 52.44 -11.09
C THR A 21 -3.82 51.71 -10.75
N THR A 22 -2.66 52.37 -10.79
CA THR A 22 -1.37 51.74 -10.39
C THR A 22 -1.35 51.36 -8.91
N MET A 23 -1.86 52.22 -8.02
CA MET A 23 -1.99 51.89 -6.59
C MET A 23 -2.87 50.67 -6.34
N ILE A 24 -4.02 50.62 -7.01
CA ILE A 24 -4.91 49.45 -6.92
C ILE A 24 -4.20 48.19 -7.40
N LEU A 25 -3.48 48.25 -8.52
CA LEU A 25 -2.73 47.14 -9.07
C LEU A 25 -1.66 46.63 -8.09
N VAL A 26 -0.91 47.56 -7.46
CA VAL A 26 0.11 47.22 -6.44
C VAL A 26 -0.54 46.54 -5.24
N LEU A 27 -1.68 47.02 -4.76
CA LEU A 27 -2.39 46.36 -3.65
C LEU A 27 -2.86 44.95 -4.03
N ILE A 28 -3.46 44.77 -5.19
CA ILE A 28 -3.89 43.46 -5.67
C ILE A 28 -2.70 42.53 -5.80
N THR A 29 -1.59 43.00 -6.38
CA THR A 29 -0.36 42.19 -6.51
C THR A 29 0.21 41.79 -5.15
N GLY A 30 0.19 42.69 -4.17
CA GLY A 30 0.62 42.41 -2.80
C GLY A 30 -0.23 41.31 -2.13
N VAL A 31 -1.55 41.42 -2.25
CA VAL A 31 -2.47 40.38 -1.75
C VAL A 31 -2.22 39.04 -2.44
N TYR A 32 -2.07 39.06 -3.76
CA TYR A 32 -1.78 37.84 -4.54
C TYR A 32 -0.47 37.21 -4.13
N ALA A 33 0.58 37.98 -3.89
CA ALA A 33 1.87 37.48 -3.43
C ALA A 33 1.76 36.75 -2.06
N VAL A 34 1.00 37.35 -1.11
CA VAL A 34 0.76 36.73 0.20
C VAL A 34 -0.03 35.43 0.08
N LEU A 35 -1.06 35.41 -0.74
CA LEU A 35 -1.86 34.21 -0.98
C LEU A 35 -1.03 33.10 -1.63
N THR A 36 -0.22 33.44 -2.63
CA THR A 36 0.67 32.50 -3.31
C THR A 36 1.69 31.90 -2.35
N TYR A 37 2.29 32.71 -1.47
CA TYR A 37 3.20 32.23 -0.44
C TYR A 37 2.52 31.23 0.52
N ARG A 38 1.31 31.56 0.99
CA ARG A 38 0.54 30.63 1.85
C ARG A 38 0.22 29.32 1.13
N LEU A 39 -0.19 29.40 -0.12
CA LEU A 39 -0.51 28.22 -0.93
C LEU A 39 0.71 27.34 -1.14
N SER A 40 1.88 27.92 -1.45
CA SER A 40 3.14 27.20 -1.59
C SER A 40 3.51 26.47 -0.32
N LYS A 41 3.42 27.12 0.84
CA LYS A 41 3.71 26.50 2.14
C LYS A 41 2.76 25.33 2.46
N THR A 42 1.48 25.48 2.13
CA THR A 42 0.50 24.40 2.30
C THR A 42 0.78 23.23 1.37
N ALA A 43 1.14 23.51 0.11
CA ALA A 43 1.50 22.48 -0.87
C ALA A 43 2.76 21.68 -0.46
N GLU A 44 3.78 22.36 0.09
CA GLU A 44 4.96 21.68 0.67
C GLU A 44 4.57 20.71 1.79
N GLY A 45 3.71 21.16 2.72
CA GLY A 45 3.20 20.32 3.80
C GLY A 45 2.43 19.08 3.29
N GLN A 46 1.58 19.26 2.28
CA GLN A 46 0.85 18.16 1.66
C GLN A 46 1.78 17.19 0.93
N LEU A 47 2.82 17.69 0.26
CA LEU A 47 3.80 16.85 -0.41
C LEU A 47 4.56 15.97 0.59
N VAL A 48 5.02 16.54 1.70
CA VAL A 48 5.69 15.79 2.76
C VAL A 48 4.77 14.71 3.33
N GLU A 49 3.51 15.02 3.60
CA GLU A 49 2.55 14.06 4.14
C GLU A 49 2.21 12.96 3.12
N SER A 50 2.06 13.29 1.84
CA SER A 50 1.76 12.31 0.78
C SER A 50 2.93 11.39 0.47
N THR A 51 4.16 11.84 0.72
CA THR A 51 5.37 11.05 0.45
C THR A 51 5.90 10.32 1.68
N ARG A 52 5.33 10.53 2.86
CA ARG A 52 5.80 9.88 4.09
C ARG A 52 5.78 8.35 3.99
N PRO A 53 6.66 7.63 4.71
CA PRO A 53 6.50 6.20 4.88
C PRO A 53 5.22 5.91 5.67
N ASN A 54 4.60 4.79 5.37
CA ASN A 54 3.40 4.33 6.05
C ASN A 54 3.56 2.84 6.34
N ILE A 55 3.93 2.50 7.57
CA ILE A 55 4.09 1.12 7.98
C ILE A 55 2.73 0.59 8.41
N LEU A 56 2.22 -0.36 7.64
CA LEU A 56 1.00 -1.08 7.95
C LEU A 56 1.34 -2.45 8.52
N VAL A 57 0.56 -2.86 9.52
CA VAL A 57 0.56 -4.22 10.03
C VAL A 57 -0.75 -4.87 9.64
N SER A 58 -0.69 -6.00 8.98
CA SER A 58 -1.86 -6.79 8.57
C SER A 58 -1.71 -8.23 9.00
N LEU A 59 -2.84 -8.90 9.17
CA LEU A 59 -2.91 -10.34 9.32
C LEU A 59 -3.34 -10.92 7.98
N GLU A 60 -2.52 -11.81 7.45
CA GLU A 60 -2.76 -12.45 6.16
C GLU A 60 -2.79 -13.96 6.35
N THR A 61 -3.59 -14.63 5.54
CA THR A 61 -3.56 -16.08 5.44
C THR A 61 -2.83 -16.46 4.16
N SER A 62 -1.89 -17.37 4.26
CA SER A 62 -1.14 -17.87 3.11
C SER A 62 -1.37 -19.37 2.92
N GLN A 63 -0.88 -19.91 1.79
CA GLN A 63 -0.93 -21.34 1.48
C GLN A 63 -2.34 -21.95 1.59
N GLY A 64 -3.30 -21.33 0.93
CA GLY A 64 -4.67 -21.85 0.90
C GLY A 64 -5.41 -21.72 2.22
N GLY A 65 -5.17 -20.63 2.96
CA GLY A 65 -5.84 -20.35 4.23
C GLY A 65 -5.31 -21.14 5.42
N GLN A 66 -4.24 -21.90 5.24
CA GLN A 66 -3.73 -22.77 6.31
C GLN A 66 -2.76 -22.09 7.26
N LEU A 67 -1.99 -21.14 6.78
CA LEU A 67 -0.97 -20.45 7.58
C LEU A 67 -1.39 -19.00 7.83
N MET A 68 -1.44 -18.60 9.09
CA MET A 68 -1.67 -17.22 9.50
C MET A 68 -0.34 -16.50 9.68
N GLU A 69 -0.19 -15.38 9.04
CA GLU A 69 1.02 -14.57 9.02
C GLU A 69 0.73 -13.15 9.48
N LEU A 70 1.60 -12.63 10.34
CA LEU A 70 1.64 -11.21 10.64
C LEU A 70 2.57 -10.54 9.64
N CYS A 71 2.02 -9.59 8.90
CA CYS A 71 2.71 -8.94 7.80
C CYS A 71 2.97 -7.47 8.14
N LEU A 72 4.23 -7.04 8.10
CA LEU A 72 4.61 -5.64 8.11
C LEU A 72 4.91 -5.20 6.69
N SER A 73 4.28 -4.12 6.25
CA SER A 73 4.50 -3.56 4.91
C SER A 73 4.68 -2.05 4.97
N ASN A 74 5.57 -1.51 4.14
CA ASN A 74 5.64 -0.09 3.92
C ASN A 74 4.77 0.29 2.71
N ALA A 75 3.55 0.73 2.98
CA ALA A 75 2.60 1.20 1.96
C ALA A 75 2.86 2.65 1.53
N GLY A 76 3.77 3.37 2.21
CA GLY A 76 4.14 4.74 1.88
C GLY A 76 5.09 4.82 0.69
N LEU A 77 5.27 6.04 0.16
CA LEU A 77 6.14 6.28 -1.01
C LEU A 77 7.62 6.40 -0.64
N SER A 78 7.94 6.76 0.59
CA SER A 78 9.34 6.88 1.05
C SER A 78 9.77 5.69 1.91
N LYS A 79 11.08 5.58 2.12
CA LYS A 79 11.65 4.58 3.03
C LYS A 79 11.34 4.94 4.49
N ALA A 80 11.04 3.93 5.30
CA ALA A 80 11.03 4.03 6.74
C ALA A 80 12.39 3.58 7.30
N GLU A 81 12.89 4.28 8.30
CA GLU A 81 14.18 4.02 8.93
C GLU A 81 13.98 3.58 10.39
N ASN A 82 14.85 2.69 10.86
CA ASN A 82 14.85 2.14 12.22
C ASN A 82 13.47 1.66 12.66
N VAL A 83 12.90 0.76 11.86
CA VAL A 83 11.58 0.21 12.12
C VAL A 83 11.66 -0.80 13.26
N GLU A 84 10.96 -0.51 14.35
CA GLU A 84 10.77 -1.40 15.49
C GLU A 84 9.30 -1.81 15.56
N ALA A 85 9.06 -3.10 15.71
CA ALA A 85 7.73 -3.62 15.97
C ALA A 85 7.75 -4.45 17.27
N ARG A 86 6.74 -4.27 18.11
CA ARG A 86 6.59 -5.02 19.36
C ARG A 86 5.13 -5.39 19.59
N LEU A 87 4.90 -6.62 20.00
CA LEU A 87 3.59 -7.03 20.49
C LEU A 87 3.44 -6.63 21.97
N ASP A 88 2.24 -6.26 22.37
CA ASP A 88 1.90 -5.95 23.77
C ASP A 88 1.89 -7.21 24.66
N ARG A 89 1.76 -8.38 24.04
CA ARG A 89 1.72 -9.71 24.69
C ARG A 89 2.65 -10.67 23.98
N ASP A 90 3.15 -11.64 24.72
CA ASP A 90 3.89 -12.73 24.13
C ASP A 90 2.93 -13.69 23.43
N VAL A 91 3.08 -13.80 22.12
CA VAL A 91 2.44 -14.80 21.28
C VAL A 91 3.46 -15.88 20.99
N TYR A 92 3.20 -17.11 21.38
CA TYR A 92 4.11 -18.21 21.12
C TYR A 92 4.01 -18.66 19.66
N SER A 93 5.16 -18.93 19.06
CA SER A 93 5.20 -19.47 17.72
C SER A 93 4.74 -20.92 17.73
N LEU A 94 3.77 -21.26 16.87
CA LEU A 94 3.33 -22.65 16.72
C LEU A 94 4.35 -23.53 15.98
N ILE A 95 5.28 -22.90 15.29
CA ILE A 95 6.38 -23.58 14.58
C ILE A 95 7.49 -23.96 15.57
N ASN A 96 7.74 -23.10 16.56
CA ASN A 96 8.74 -23.35 17.60
C ASN A 96 8.13 -23.01 18.96
N LYS A 97 7.66 -24.03 19.66
CA LYS A 97 6.92 -23.93 20.93
C LYS A 97 7.64 -23.18 22.06
N ASP A 98 8.97 -23.08 21.95
CA ASP A 98 9.81 -22.42 22.97
C ASP A 98 10.12 -20.96 22.63
N LYS A 99 9.70 -20.48 21.46
CA LYS A 99 9.98 -19.11 21.03
C LYS A 99 8.70 -18.29 20.91
N THR A 100 8.77 -17.08 21.44
CA THR A 100 7.72 -16.08 21.23
C THR A 100 7.96 -15.31 19.93
N VAL A 101 6.90 -14.79 19.34
CA VAL A 101 6.99 -13.92 18.17
C VAL A 101 7.86 -12.70 18.49
N ASN A 102 7.76 -12.14 19.71
CA ASN A 102 8.60 -11.03 20.16
C ASN A 102 10.11 -11.39 20.17
N SER A 103 10.47 -12.65 20.29
CA SER A 103 11.86 -13.10 20.23
C SER A 103 12.36 -13.37 18.81
N SER A 104 11.51 -13.21 17.81
CA SER A 104 11.76 -13.60 16.42
C SER A 104 11.96 -12.40 15.50
N GLY A 105 12.98 -12.46 14.66
CA GLY A 105 13.19 -11.60 13.50
C GLY A 105 12.97 -10.12 13.77
N ILE A 106 12.01 -9.52 13.09
CA ILE A 106 11.67 -8.09 13.13
C ILE A 106 11.15 -7.61 14.51
N PHE A 107 10.56 -8.48 15.31
CA PHE A 107 10.07 -8.13 16.64
C PHE A 107 11.15 -8.10 17.71
N SER A 108 12.31 -8.74 17.44
CA SER A 108 13.45 -8.77 18.35
C SER A 108 14.56 -7.78 17.99
N LYS A 109 14.57 -7.29 16.75
CA LYS A 109 15.64 -6.44 16.21
C LYS A 109 15.04 -5.27 15.44
N VAL A 110 15.74 -4.14 15.52
CA VAL A 110 15.43 -2.98 14.68
C VAL A 110 15.75 -3.29 13.22
N VAL A 111 14.79 -3.07 12.32
CA VAL A 111 15.04 -3.12 10.89
C VAL A 111 15.59 -1.77 10.45
N PRO A 112 16.84 -1.72 9.95
CA PRO A 112 17.49 -0.44 9.65
C PRO A 112 16.68 0.41 8.67
N PHE A 113 16.08 -0.22 7.66
CA PHE A 113 15.20 0.48 6.71
C PHE A 113 14.19 -0.49 6.05
N MET A 114 13.02 0.04 5.74
CA MET A 114 12.01 -0.61 4.89
C MET A 114 11.71 0.30 3.70
N GLN A 115 12.04 -0.17 2.52
CA GLN A 115 11.70 0.53 1.27
C GLN A 115 10.19 0.52 1.02
N SER A 116 9.72 1.45 0.19
CA SER A 116 8.35 1.43 -0.32
C SER A 116 8.01 0.09 -0.95
N GLY A 117 6.87 -0.48 -0.61
CA GLY A 117 6.41 -1.78 -1.09
C GLY A 117 7.07 -3.00 -0.44
N LEU A 118 8.09 -2.82 0.41
CA LEU A 118 8.70 -3.94 1.11
C LEU A 118 7.71 -4.56 2.10
N LYS A 119 7.64 -5.90 2.09
CA LYS A 119 6.78 -6.71 2.93
C LYS A 119 7.63 -7.72 3.71
N ILE A 120 7.46 -7.77 5.02
CA ILE A 120 8.10 -8.76 5.89
C ILE A 120 6.99 -9.56 6.56
N ARG A 121 7.07 -10.89 6.46
CA ARG A 121 6.06 -11.81 6.99
C ARG A 121 6.64 -12.63 8.12
N VAL A 122 5.85 -12.79 9.16
CA VAL A 122 6.17 -13.65 10.31
C VAL A 122 5.01 -14.61 10.52
N ALA A 123 5.28 -15.89 10.36
CA ALA A 123 4.27 -16.91 10.57
C ALA A 123 3.89 -17.00 12.05
N LEU A 124 2.62 -16.89 12.35
CA LEU A 124 2.05 -17.10 13.68
C LEU A 124 1.75 -18.57 13.91
N GLY A 125 1.25 -19.27 12.90
CA GLY A 125 0.89 -20.68 12.96
C GLY A 125 -0.20 -21.08 11.97
N THR A 126 -0.66 -22.32 12.04
CA THR A 126 -1.78 -22.74 11.21
C THR A 126 -3.09 -22.22 11.77
N THR A 127 -4.00 -21.80 10.90
CA THR A 127 -5.33 -21.30 11.27
C THR A 127 -6.07 -22.31 12.17
N ALA A 128 -6.08 -23.59 11.78
CA ALA A 128 -6.72 -24.63 12.57
C ALA A 128 -6.17 -24.72 14.00
N TYR A 129 -4.87 -24.55 14.18
CA TYR A 129 -4.23 -24.65 15.50
C TYR A 129 -4.51 -23.42 16.36
N ILE A 130 -4.50 -22.21 15.77
CA ILE A 130 -4.83 -20.96 16.49
C ILE A 130 -6.25 -21.02 17.03
N TRP A 131 -7.18 -21.63 16.28
CA TRP A 131 -8.59 -21.74 16.69
C TRP A 131 -8.87 -22.89 17.66
N GLN A 132 -8.13 -23.99 17.54
CA GLN A 132 -8.28 -25.16 18.38
C GLN A 132 -7.45 -25.11 19.66
N ASP A 133 -6.49 -24.18 19.74
CA ASP A 133 -5.61 -24.10 20.89
C ASP A 133 -6.40 -23.69 22.15
N ILE A 134 -6.32 -24.58 23.12
CA ILE A 134 -6.99 -24.44 24.40
C ILE A 134 -6.22 -23.48 25.33
N ASP A 135 -4.93 -23.28 25.08
CA ASP A 135 -4.09 -22.42 25.92
C ASP A 135 -4.10 -20.96 25.45
N ARG A 136 -5.20 -20.27 25.78
CA ARG A 136 -5.38 -18.84 25.48
C ARG A 136 -4.38 -17.90 26.14
N LYS A 137 -3.61 -18.38 27.10
CA LYS A 137 -2.50 -17.61 27.69
C LYS A 137 -1.28 -17.57 26.78
N ARG A 138 -1.05 -18.64 26.01
CA ARG A 138 0.04 -18.71 25.04
C ARG A 138 -0.31 -18.08 23.69
N HIS A 139 -1.58 -18.18 23.31
CA HIS A 139 -2.07 -17.70 22.04
C HIS A 139 -3.28 -16.76 22.26
N PRO A 140 -3.03 -15.53 22.71
CA PRO A 140 -4.09 -14.56 22.91
C PRO A 140 -4.76 -14.23 21.56
N LEU A 141 -6.10 -14.27 21.54
CA LEU A 141 -6.85 -13.88 20.33
C LEU A 141 -6.88 -12.37 20.12
N ILE A 142 -6.68 -11.60 21.19
CA ILE A 142 -6.65 -10.13 21.13
C ILE A 142 -5.25 -9.67 21.52
N PHE A 143 -4.60 -8.97 20.62
CA PHE A 143 -3.27 -8.38 20.85
C PHE A 143 -3.09 -7.09 20.06
N SER A 144 -2.07 -6.31 20.42
CA SER A 144 -1.71 -5.09 19.71
C SER A 144 -0.25 -5.13 19.27
N VAL A 145 0.02 -4.55 18.13
CA VAL A 145 1.37 -4.36 17.61
C VAL A 145 1.69 -2.88 17.63
N LEU A 146 2.69 -2.51 18.40
CA LEU A 146 3.25 -1.17 18.43
C LEU A 146 4.38 -1.10 17.40
N VAL A 147 4.29 -0.18 16.46
CA VAL A 147 5.34 0.08 15.46
C VAL A 147 5.87 1.47 15.65
N LYS A 148 7.21 1.59 15.68
CA LYS A 148 7.94 2.85 15.71
C LYS A 148 8.90 2.91 14.54
N TYR A 149 8.97 4.05 13.88
CA TYR A 149 9.87 4.28 12.76
C TYR A 149 10.15 5.76 12.58
N HIS A 150 11.14 6.10 11.76
CA HIS A 150 11.41 7.49 11.41
C HIS A 150 11.45 7.69 9.89
N SER A 151 11.29 8.95 9.49
CA SER A 151 11.61 9.43 8.15
C SER A 151 12.36 10.73 8.28
N GLY A 152 13.66 10.69 8.01
CA GLY A 152 14.54 11.82 8.29
C GLY A 152 14.53 12.20 9.76
N LYS A 153 14.03 13.41 10.08
CA LYS A 153 13.94 13.92 11.46
C LYS A 153 12.61 13.63 12.17
N THR A 154 11.62 13.12 11.44
CA THR A 154 10.28 12.90 11.97
C THR A 154 10.14 11.48 12.50
N HIS A 155 9.61 11.37 13.73
CA HIS A 155 9.33 10.09 14.38
C HIS A 155 7.84 9.77 14.27
N TYR A 156 7.55 8.52 13.96
CA TYR A 156 6.20 8.00 13.87
C TYR A 156 6.02 6.86 14.85
N GLN A 157 4.85 6.77 15.43
CA GLN A 157 4.46 5.68 16.31
C GLN A 157 3.00 5.35 16.06
N GLU A 158 2.72 4.09 15.74
CA GLU A 158 1.38 3.61 15.43
C GLU A 158 1.11 2.32 16.19
N THR A 159 -0.16 2.10 16.55
CA THR A 159 -0.59 0.89 17.26
C THR A 159 -1.73 0.24 16.48
N PHE A 160 -1.52 -1.00 16.12
CA PHE A 160 -2.48 -1.83 15.40
C PHE A 160 -3.08 -2.85 16.36
N LYS A 161 -4.40 -2.86 16.49
CA LYS A 161 -5.13 -3.82 17.34
C LYS A 161 -5.70 -4.93 16.47
N PHE A 162 -5.47 -6.15 16.91
CA PHE A 162 -5.98 -7.35 16.24
C PHE A 162 -6.91 -8.09 17.19
N ASP A 163 -8.06 -8.44 16.66
CA ASP A 163 -9.04 -9.30 17.32
C ASP A 163 -9.29 -10.49 16.40
N LEU A 164 -8.60 -11.59 16.69
CA LEU A 164 -8.73 -12.81 15.89
C LEU A 164 -10.10 -13.46 16.07
N GLU A 165 -10.76 -13.27 17.21
CA GLU A 165 -12.07 -13.85 17.47
C GLU A 165 -13.13 -13.23 16.54
N ALA A 166 -13.08 -11.91 16.35
CA ALA A 166 -13.96 -11.23 15.40
C ALA A 166 -13.70 -11.65 13.94
N GLN A 167 -12.46 -12.02 13.60
CA GLN A 167 -12.10 -12.45 12.26
C GLN A 167 -12.51 -13.89 11.93
N THR A 168 -12.72 -14.77 12.94
CA THR A 168 -13.18 -16.16 12.71
C THR A 168 -14.48 -16.24 11.94
N HIS A 169 -15.37 -15.32 12.20
CA HIS A 169 -16.68 -15.31 11.54
C HIS A 169 -16.61 -14.81 10.10
N GLN A 170 -15.58 -14.05 9.74
CA GLN A 170 -15.36 -13.55 8.37
C GLN A 170 -14.65 -14.57 7.49
N THR A 171 -13.67 -15.30 8.02
CA THR A 171 -12.84 -16.24 7.25
C THR A 171 -13.62 -17.50 6.80
N LEU A 172 -14.74 -17.81 7.45
CA LEU A 172 -15.60 -18.93 7.05
C LEU A 172 -16.46 -18.64 5.81
N LEU A 173 -16.57 -17.36 5.42
CA LEU A 173 -17.37 -16.93 4.27
C LEU A 173 -16.54 -16.50 3.05
N ASP A 174 -15.26 -16.19 3.24
CA ASP A 174 -14.33 -15.88 2.15
C ASP A 174 -13.68 -17.18 1.66
N ILE A 175 -14.40 -17.91 0.84
CA ILE A 175 -13.81 -18.89 -0.06
C ILE A 175 -12.98 -18.07 -1.04
N ASP A 176 -11.67 -18.08 -0.87
CA ASP A 176 -10.76 -17.33 -1.69
C ASP A 176 -10.85 -17.87 -3.13
N TYR A 177 -11.58 -17.16 -3.98
CA TYR A 177 -11.78 -17.51 -5.39
C TYR A 177 -10.43 -17.65 -6.12
N GLU A 178 -9.39 -16.95 -5.66
CA GLU A 178 -8.04 -17.07 -6.21
C GLU A 178 -7.43 -18.44 -5.90
N ASP A 179 -7.63 -18.98 -4.71
CA ASP A 179 -7.14 -20.31 -4.32
C ASP A 179 -7.92 -21.44 -5.02
N GLU A 180 -9.21 -21.28 -5.18
CA GLU A 180 -10.02 -22.24 -5.95
C GLU A 180 -9.61 -22.23 -7.43
N PHE A 181 -9.34 -21.05 -7.98
CA PHE A 181 -8.82 -20.90 -9.33
C PHE A 181 -7.43 -21.54 -9.48
N ALA A 182 -6.51 -21.24 -8.55
CA ALA A 182 -5.14 -21.78 -8.56
C ALA A 182 -5.12 -23.31 -8.47
N ARG A 183 -6.06 -23.92 -7.75
CA ARG A 183 -6.20 -25.40 -7.70
C ARG A 183 -6.82 -26.03 -8.93
N LYS A 184 -7.79 -25.34 -9.52
CA LYS A 184 -8.52 -25.84 -10.71
C LYS A 184 -7.78 -25.53 -12.00
N PHE A 185 -7.02 -24.42 -12.04
CA PHE A 185 -6.35 -23.96 -13.25
C PHE A 185 -5.37 -24.98 -13.84
N PRO A 186 -4.48 -25.67 -13.08
CA PRO A 186 -3.61 -26.68 -13.65
C PRO A 186 -4.36 -27.80 -14.36
N ASN A 187 -5.44 -28.29 -13.77
CA ASN A 187 -6.25 -29.36 -14.34
C ASN A 187 -7.00 -28.91 -15.61
N ILE A 188 -7.53 -27.68 -15.60
CA ILE A 188 -8.20 -27.08 -16.76
C ILE A 188 -7.20 -26.86 -17.88
N PHE A 189 -6.03 -26.32 -17.54
CA PHE A 189 -4.94 -26.05 -18.47
C PHE A 189 -4.43 -27.33 -19.11
N GLU A 190 -4.13 -28.35 -18.30
CA GLU A 190 -3.68 -29.66 -18.79
C GLU A 190 -4.70 -30.30 -19.72
N LYS A 191 -5.98 -30.27 -19.37
CA LYS A 191 -7.05 -30.75 -20.22
C LYS A 191 -7.11 -30.03 -21.57
N ARG A 192 -7.00 -28.70 -21.56
CA ARG A 192 -7.01 -27.90 -22.80
C ARG A 192 -5.77 -28.12 -23.64
N MET A 193 -4.60 -28.28 -23.01
CA MET A 193 -3.37 -28.61 -23.73
C MET A 193 -3.43 -30.00 -24.39
N ASN A 194 -4.02 -30.97 -23.72
CA ASN A 194 -4.21 -32.31 -24.28
C ASN A 194 -5.21 -32.31 -25.45
N GLU A 195 -6.31 -31.52 -25.36
CA GLU A 195 -7.23 -31.29 -26.46
C GLU A 195 -6.54 -30.64 -27.67
N LEU A 196 -5.73 -29.59 -27.42
CA LEU A 196 -4.97 -28.90 -28.46
C LEU A 196 -3.96 -29.82 -29.15
N ASN A 197 -3.22 -30.62 -28.40
CA ASN A 197 -2.26 -31.59 -28.93
C ASN A 197 -2.97 -32.64 -29.81
N LYS A 198 -4.14 -33.07 -29.40
CA LYS A 198 -4.96 -34.02 -30.21
C LYS A 198 -5.43 -33.40 -31.53
N GLU A 199 -5.86 -32.12 -31.49
CA GLU A 199 -6.25 -31.43 -32.72
C GLU A 199 -5.05 -31.16 -33.64
N MET A 200 -3.90 -30.77 -33.09
CA MET A 200 -2.65 -30.66 -33.85
C MET A 200 -2.21 -31.99 -34.47
N GLY A 201 -2.38 -33.10 -33.76
CA GLY A 201 -2.10 -34.44 -34.28
C GLY A 201 -2.97 -34.76 -35.51
N LYS A 202 -4.27 -34.42 -35.44
CA LYS A 202 -5.19 -34.61 -36.59
C LYS A 202 -4.79 -33.76 -37.79
N LEU A 203 -4.45 -32.51 -37.55
CA LEU A 203 -4.02 -31.57 -38.60
C LEU A 203 -2.75 -32.07 -39.30
N ASN A 204 -1.75 -32.53 -38.52
CA ASN A 204 -0.53 -33.09 -39.06
C ASN A 204 -0.78 -34.37 -39.90
N ALA A 205 -1.70 -35.23 -39.46
CA ALA A 205 -2.11 -36.41 -40.22
C ALA A 205 -2.77 -36.02 -41.56
N GLN A 206 -3.62 -35.00 -41.58
CA GLN A 206 -4.20 -34.47 -42.81
C GLN A 206 -3.14 -33.89 -43.74
N ILE A 207 -2.20 -33.11 -43.22
CA ILE A 207 -1.11 -32.54 -44.04
C ILE A 207 -0.24 -33.67 -44.63
N ALA A 208 -0.01 -34.75 -43.88
CA ALA A 208 0.73 -35.91 -44.40
C ALA A 208 0.02 -36.61 -45.57
N LEU A 209 -1.32 -36.68 -45.52
CA LEU A 209 -2.13 -37.21 -46.63
C LEU A 209 -2.05 -36.35 -47.90
N PHE A 210 -1.98 -35.02 -47.75
CA PHE A 210 -1.81 -34.12 -48.90
C PHE A 210 -0.40 -34.11 -49.49
N ARG A 211 0.61 -34.59 -48.74
CA ARG A 211 1.98 -34.69 -49.20
C ARG A 211 2.36 -36.05 -49.79
N ALA A 212 1.46 -37.03 -49.75
CA ALA A 212 1.72 -38.31 -50.38
C ALA A 212 1.72 -38.11 -51.90
N PRO A 213 2.83 -38.39 -52.61
CA PRO A 213 2.87 -38.30 -54.08
C PRO A 213 1.94 -39.35 -54.67
N ASP A 214 1.06 -38.89 -55.57
CA ASP A 214 0.27 -39.80 -56.43
C ASP A 214 1.23 -40.77 -57.14
N LYS A 215 1.05 -42.04 -56.85
CA LYS A 215 1.76 -43.14 -57.54
C LYS A 215 0.98 -43.56 -58.75
#